data_4ccb54ba6cc4eb2d416f9fcbb521dcff
#
_entry.id   4ccb54ba6cc4eb2d416f9fcbb521dcff
#
_cell.length_a   1.000
_cell.length_b   1.000
_cell.length_c   1.000
_cell.angle_alpha   90.00
_cell.angle_beta   90.00
_cell.angle_gamma   90.00
#
_symmetry.space_group_name_H-M   'P 1'
#
loop_
_entity.id
_entity.type
_entity.pdbx_description
1 polymer ?
#
loop_
_entity_poly.entity_id
_entity_poly.type
_entity_poly.pdbx_seq_one_letter_code
_entity_poly.pdbx_strand_id
1 'polypeptide(L)'
;MKLQHLRYLCGIVQEGFSVSRTAVALGTSQPAVSKQLRLLERELGVELLVRRGNRILGLTAPGEAIIDSARRTLWEAENLQRITSEFTQEGGGRLVIATTHTYARYVLGPVIKAFMQAHPQLQLILRQGVPSMVAEWVAAGSADLGISGRSDEMPDRLMFLPCAKLTRSLFTPKGHPLLRERALTLSQISAYPLISLDTNTEGGRTVLRAFDHAGCKPTIVLSAIDADVVKTYVELGLGVAVLLSVAYERDRDRGIRAVDVGHLFEPTVPQVVLRQGKYLSRSMYELIQRIASKWTRSAIETELQVGGARQRRSSA
;
A
#
# COMPACT_ATOMS: atom_id res chain seq x y z
N MET A 1 -20.35 18.34 -18.62
CA MET A 1 -19.02 17.73 -18.34
C MET A 1 -19.02 16.28 -18.83
N LYS A 2 -17.94 15.82 -19.50
CA LYS A 2 -17.78 14.43 -19.97
C LYS A 2 -16.67 13.76 -19.19
N LEU A 3 -16.75 12.44 -18.97
CA LEU A 3 -15.68 11.66 -18.30
C LEU A 3 -14.31 11.84 -18.99
N GLN A 4 -14.33 12.05 -20.30
CA GLN A 4 -13.13 12.30 -21.08
C GLN A 4 -12.40 13.58 -20.61
N HIS A 5 -13.11 14.66 -20.25
CA HIS A 5 -12.49 15.88 -19.71
C HIS A 5 -11.73 15.59 -18.40
N LEU A 6 -12.30 14.76 -17.53
CA LEU A 6 -11.64 14.35 -16.29
C LEU A 6 -10.39 13.48 -16.57
N ARG A 7 -10.41 12.62 -17.60
CA ARG A 7 -9.24 11.84 -18.01
C ARG A 7 -8.08 12.75 -18.44
N TYR A 8 -8.36 13.83 -19.14
CA TYR A 8 -7.32 14.80 -19.53
C TYR A 8 -6.77 15.55 -18.32
N LEU A 9 -7.61 15.95 -17.36
CA LEU A 9 -7.19 16.60 -16.13
C LEU A 9 -6.31 15.68 -15.26
N CYS A 10 -6.74 14.44 -15.05
CA CYS A 10 -5.96 13.46 -14.30
C CYS A 10 -4.66 13.10 -15.01
N GLY A 11 -4.70 12.95 -16.34
CA GLY A 11 -3.54 12.63 -17.17
C GLY A 11 -2.47 13.72 -17.14
N ILE A 12 -2.85 15.02 -17.22
CA ILE A 12 -1.86 16.10 -17.19
C ILE A 12 -1.14 16.17 -15.82
N VAL A 13 -1.84 15.90 -14.73
CA VAL A 13 -1.24 15.83 -13.39
C VAL A 13 -0.31 14.61 -13.27
N GLN A 14 -0.73 13.46 -13.75
CA GLN A 14 0.04 12.20 -13.70
C GLN A 14 1.34 12.31 -14.52
N GLU A 15 1.30 13.01 -15.64
CA GLU A 15 2.45 13.23 -16.52
C GLU A 15 3.29 14.48 -16.14
N GLY A 16 3.16 14.97 -14.90
CA GLY A 16 3.94 16.08 -14.37
C GLY A 16 3.74 17.36 -15.19
N PHE A 17 2.50 17.66 -15.56
CA PHE A 17 2.06 18.85 -16.30
C PHE A 17 2.66 18.99 -17.72
N SER A 18 3.10 17.89 -18.30
CA SER A 18 3.64 17.85 -19.66
C SER A 18 2.55 17.50 -20.68
N VAL A 19 2.13 18.49 -21.47
CA VAL A 19 1.10 18.30 -22.53
C VAL A 19 1.53 17.24 -23.53
N SER A 20 2.83 17.19 -23.88
CA SER A 20 3.36 16.21 -24.85
C SER A 20 3.28 14.78 -24.32
N ARG A 21 3.73 14.56 -23.06
CA ARG A 21 3.65 13.24 -22.42
C ARG A 21 2.19 12.80 -22.23
N THR A 22 1.33 13.71 -21.81
CA THR A 22 -0.11 13.44 -21.68
C THR A 22 -0.73 13.04 -23.02
N ALA A 23 -0.35 13.70 -24.13
CA ALA A 23 -0.84 13.37 -25.44
C ALA A 23 -0.43 11.93 -25.84
N VAL A 24 0.82 11.54 -25.61
CA VAL A 24 1.31 10.18 -25.85
C VAL A 24 0.58 9.18 -24.95
N ALA A 25 0.50 9.44 -23.66
CA ALA A 25 -0.13 8.53 -22.68
C ALA A 25 -1.63 8.29 -22.96
N LEU A 26 -2.34 9.30 -23.51
CA LEU A 26 -3.76 9.21 -23.84
C LEU A 26 -4.05 8.88 -25.33
N GLY A 27 -3.00 8.58 -26.12
CA GLY A 27 -3.15 8.24 -27.53
C GLY A 27 -3.76 9.36 -28.37
N THR A 28 -3.40 10.63 -28.12
CA THR A 28 -4.01 11.81 -28.75
C THR A 28 -2.97 12.86 -29.11
N SER A 29 -3.42 14.02 -29.64
CA SER A 29 -2.54 15.14 -30.02
C SER A 29 -2.48 16.19 -28.91
N GLN A 30 -1.35 16.92 -28.84
CA GLN A 30 -1.17 18.02 -27.89
C GLN A 30 -2.25 19.12 -27.99
N PRO A 31 -2.68 19.56 -29.21
CA PRO A 31 -3.81 20.48 -29.34
C PRO A 31 -5.10 19.94 -28.75
N ALA A 32 -5.36 18.62 -28.90
CA ALA A 32 -6.54 17.99 -28.31
C ALA A 32 -6.50 18.03 -26.77
N VAL A 33 -5.36 17.70 -26.13
CA VAL A 33 -5.17 17.82 -24.68
C VAL A 33 -5.49 19.24 -24.22
N SER A 34 -4.86 20.25 -24.83
CA SER A 34 -5.05 21.65 -24.46
C SER A 34 -6.49 22.13 -24.66
N LYS A 35 -7.14 21.68 -25.75
CA LYS A 35 -8.54 22.01 -26.02
C LYS A 35 -9.49 21.42 -24.98
N GLN A 36 -9.29 20.15 -24.60
CA GLN A 36 -10.16 19.45 -23.65
C GLN A 36 -10.02 20.04 -22.23
N LEU A 37 -8.82 20.38 -21.82
CA LEU A 37 -8.59 21.04 -20.53
C LEU A 37 -9.28 22.42 -20.48
N ARG A 38 -9.16 23.24 -21.52
CA ARG A 38 -9.85 24.53 -21.60
C ARG A 38 -11.38 24.40 -21.66
N LEU A 39 -11.89 23.31 -22.28
CA LEU A 39 -13.33 23.03 -22.29
C LEU A 39 -13.84 22.71 -20.88
N LEU A 40 -13.09 21.92 -20.11
CA LEU A 40 -13.43 21.60 -18.74
C LEU A 40 -13.47 22.86 -17.87
N GLU A 41 -12.44 23.70 -17.94
CA GLU A 41 -12.35 24.97 -17.19
C GLU A 41 -13.52 25.90 -17.52
N ARG A 42 -13.88 26.03 -18.81
CA ARG A 42 -15.05 26.81 -19.22
C ARG A 42 -16.39 26.26 -18.71
N GLU A 43 -16.54 24.93 -18.71
CA GLU A 43 -17.75 24.30 -18.18
C GLU A 43 -17.89 24.45 -16.66
N LEU A 44 -16.77 24.46 -15.94
CA LEU A 44 -16.75 24.66 -14.50
C LEU A 44 -16.72 26.13 -14.06
N GLY A 45 -16.42 27.05 -14.99
CA GLY A 45 -16.35 28.48 -14.73
C GLY A 45 -15.13 28.91 -13.91
N VAL A 46 -14.13 28.03 -13.76
CA VAL A 46 -12.90 28.29 -12.99
C VAL A 46 -11.67 27.75 -13.72
N GLU A 47 -10.53 28.42 -13.53
CA GLU A 47 -9.24 27.91 -13.99
C GLU A 47 -8.73 26.81 -13.04
N LEU A 48 -8.36 25.66 -13.59
CA LEU A 48 -7.85 24.51 -12.84
C LEU A 48 -6.33 24.40 -12.91
N LEU A 49 -5.71 25.04 -13.88
CA LEU A 49 -4.30 24.88 -14.21
C LEU A 49 -3.58 26.24 -14.21
N VAL A 50 -2.46 26.30 -13.52
CA VAL A 50 -1.55 27.46 -13.55
C VAL A 50 -0.77 27.40 -14.88
N ARG A 51 -0.87 28.46 -15.67
CA ARG A 51 -0.18 28.57 -16.97
C ARG A 51 0.79 29.73 -17.01
N ARG A 52 1.91 29.51 -17.67
CA ARG A 52 2.85 30.57 -18.05
C ARG A 52 3.17 30.43 -19.52
N GLY A 53 2.55 31.26 -20.37
CA GLY A 53 2.56 31.11 -21.82
C GLY A 53 1.94 29.77 -22.22
N ASN A 54 2.68 28.97 -22.96
CA ASN A 54 2.22 27.65 -23.43
C ASN A 54 2.52 26.50 -22.45
N ARG A 55 3.13 26.77 -21.27
CA ARG A 55 3.47 25.75 -20.28
C ARG A 55 2.45 25.70 -19.16
N ILE A 56 2.07 24.50 -18.75
CA ILE A 56 1.31 24.24 -17.54
C ILE A 56 2.33 24.00 -16.43
N LEU A 57 2.19 24.68 -15.29
CA LEU A 57 3.15 24.64 -14.18
C LEU A 57 2.62 23.85 -12.99
N GLY A 58 1.30 23.74 -12.83
CA GLY A 58 0.68 23.11 -11.68
C GLY A 58 -0.84 23.24 -11.70
N LEU A 59 -1.47 22.86 -10.59
CA LEU A 59 -2.88 23.09 -10.31
C LEU A 59 -3.06 24.46 -9.64
N THR A 60 -4.21 25.08 -9.89
CA THR A 60 -4.72 26.18 -9.07
C THR A 60 -5.37 25.65 -7.79
N ALA A 61 -5.70 26.50 -6.81
CA ALA A 61 -6.45 26.05 -5.63
C ALA A 61 -7.78 25.33 -5.98
N PRO A 62 -8.63 25.81 -6.93
CA PRO A 62 -9.75 25.03 -7.44
C PRO A 62 -9.32 23.71 -8.09
N GLY A 63 -8.20 23.68 -8.82
CA GLY A 63 -7.67 22.47 -9.43
C GLY A 63 -7.30 21.41 -8.40
N GLU A 64 -6.63 21.80 -7.33
CA GLU A 64 -6.28 20.92 -6.20
C GLU A 64 -7.52 20.37 -5.50
N ALA A 65 -8.53 21.20 -5.27
CA ALA A 65 -9.78 20.78 -4.66
C ALA A 65 -10.58 19.76 -5.52
N ILE A 66 -10.48 19.86 -6.84
CA ILE A 66 -11.25 19.05 -7.78
C ILE A 66 -10.55 17.74 -8.15
N ILE A 67 -9.20 17.70 -8.18
CA ILE A 67 -8.45 16.57 -8.77
C ILE A 67 -8.82 15.22 -8.15
N ASP A 68 -8.98 15.14 -6.85
CA ASP A 68 -9.32 13.89 -6.18
C ASP A 68 -10.77 13.46 -6.46
N SER A 69 -11.68 14.42 -6.62
CA SER A 69 -13.06 14.13 -7.05
C SER A 69 -13.10 13.65 -8.50
N ALA A 70 -12.27 14.23 -9.39
CA ALA A 70 -12.14 13.79 -10.77
C ALA A 70 -11.61 12.34 -10.85
N ARG A 71 -10.57 12.02 -10.07
CA ARG A 71 -10.04 10.66 -9.96
C ARG A 71 -11.10 9.67 -9.49
N ARG A 72 -11.84 10.00 -8.44
CA ARG A 72 -12.93 9.17 -7.92
C ARG A 72 -14.02 8.93 -8.95
N THR A 73 -14.44 9.98 -9.68
CA THR A 73 -15.47 9.86 -10.72
C THR A 73 -15.04 8.92 -11.85
N LEU A 74 -13.80 9.03 -12.33
CA LEU A 74 -13.25 8.14 -13.35
C LEU A 74 -13.20 6.70 -12.86
N TRP A 75 -12.79 6.52 -11.62
CA TRP A 75 -12.71 5.20 -11.02
C TRP A 75 -14.10 4.55 -10.82
N GLU A 76 -15.13 5.33 -10.41
CA GLU A 76 -16.52 4.81 -10.35
C GLU A 76 -17.04 4.42 -11.75
N ALA A 77 -16.69 5.18 -12.77
CA ALA A 77 -17.02 4.81 -14.15
C ALA A 77 -16.33 3.49 -14.58
N GLU A 78 -15.11 3.27 -14.18
CA GLU A 78 -14.41 1.99 -14.39
C GLU A 78 -15.01 0.84 -13.57
N ASN A 79 -15.52 1.13 -12.36
CA ASN A 79 -16.25 0.15 -11.56
C ASN A 79 -17.52 -0.35 -12.24
N LEU A 80 -18.28 0.55 -12.87
CA LEU A 80 -19.47 0.14 -13.64
C LEU A 80 -19.10 -0.88 -14.73
N GLN A 81 -17.99 -0.68 -15.43
CA GLN A 81 -17.51 -1.63 -16.43
C GLN A 81 -17.09 -2.97 -15.80
N ARG A 82 -16.46 -2.94 -14.62
CA ARG A 82 -16.09 -4.16 -13.88
C ARG A 82 -17.31 -4.93 -13.38
N ILE A 83 -18.32 -4.24 -12.89
CA ILE A 83 -19.58 -4.87 -12.49
C ILE A 83 -20.21 -5.58 -13.69
N THR A 84 -20.29 -4.91 -14.83
CA THR A 84 -20.90 -5.50 -16.03
C THR A 84 -20.11 -6.70 -16.56
N SER A 85 -18.78 -6.68 -16.50
CA SER A 85 -17.94 -7.80 -16.95
C SER A 85 -18.14 -9.07 -16.11
N GLU A 86 -18.54 -8.96 -14.85
CA GLU A 86 -18.90 -10.13 -14.03
C GLU A 86 -20.18 -10.83 -14.53
N PHE A 87 -21.11 -10.09 -15.13
CA PHE A 87 -22.34 -10.66 -15.69
C PHE A 87 -22.15 -11.22 -17.10
N THR A 88 -21.14 -10.76 -17.85
CA THR A 88 -20.88 -11.23 -19.22
C THR A 88 -19.97 -12.47 -19.29
N GLN A 89 -19.55 -13.02 -18.14
CA GLN A 89 -18.60 -14.16 -18.05
C GLN A 89 -17.24 -13.94 -18.76
N GLU A 90 -16.96 -12.76 -19.25
CA GLU A 90 -15.64 -12.39 -19.71
C GLU A 90 -14.75 -12.22 -18.50
N GLY A 91 -14.18 -13.32 -18.00
CA GLY A 91 -13.38 -13.43 -16.77
C GLY A 91 -12.06 -12.66 -16.77
N GLY A 92 -11.88 -11.75 -17.73
CA GLY A 92 -10.76 -10.84 -17.85
C GLY A 92 -11.06 -9.51 -17.15
N GLY A 93 -10.20 -9.13 -16.23
CA GLY A 93 -10.29 -7.84 -15.54
C GLY A 93 -8.91 -7.47 -14.99
N ARG A 94 -8.81 -6.25 -14.48
CA ARG A 94 -7.59 -5.75 -13.82
C ARG A 94 -7.87 -5.58 -12.34
N LEU A 95 -6.99 -6.09 -11.48
CA LEU A 95 -7.04 -5.92 -10.04
C LEU A 95 -5.73 -5.27 -9.56
N VAL A 96 -5.82 -4.11 -8.93
CA VAL A 96 -4.69 -3.38 -8.38
C VAL A 96 -4.64 -3.55 -6.88
N ILE A 97 -3.59 -4.19 -6.37
CA ILE A 97 -3.33 -4.37 -4.94
C ILE A 97 -2.23 -3.42 -4.52
N ALA A 98 -2.52 -2.51 -3.59
CA ALA A 98 -1.50 -1.69 -2.94
C ALA A 98 -0.97 -2.40 -1.70
N THR A 99 0.34 -2.44 -1.51
CA THR A 99 0.94 -3.13 -0.35
C THR A 99 2.33 -2.59 -0.02
N THR A 100 2.85 -2.97 1.13
CA THR A 100 4.26 -2.68 1.45
C THR A 100 5.17 -3.74 0.84
N HIS A 101 6.45 -3.43 0.71
CA HIS A 101 7.44 -4.34 0.13
C HIS A 101 7.47 -5.69 0.87
N THR A 102 7.56 -5.66 2.20
CA THR A 102 7.63 -6.88 3.02
C THR A 102 6.42 -7.79 2.82
N TYR A 103 5.20 -7.24 2.76
CA TYR A 103 4.01 -8.08 2.54
C TYR A 103 3.93 -8.60 1.12
N ALA A 104 4.28 -7.78 0.11
CA ALA A 104 4.34 -8.24 -1.28
C ALA A 104 5.26 -9.44 -1.42
N ARG A 105 6.44 -9.37 -0.79
CA ARG A 105 7.52 -10.34 -0.93
C ARG A 105 7.28 -11.61 -0.12
N TYR A 106 6.88 -11.49 1.15
CA TYR A 106 6.91 -12.61 2.09
C TYR A 106 5.54 -13.15 2.50
N VAL A 107 4.48 -12.35 2.33
CA VAL A 107 3.14 -12.74 2.77
C VAL A 107 2.24 -13.10 1.58
N LEU A 108 2.26 -12.26 0.54
CA LEU A 108 1.31 -12.39 -0.57
C LEU A 108 1.73 -13.38 -1.64
N GLY A 109 3.01 -13.73 -1.76
CA GLY A 109 3.52 -14.58 -2.83
C GLY A 109 2.73 -15.89 -3.01
N PRO A 110 2.59 -16.74 -1.97
CA PRO A 110 1.82 -17.98 -2.06
C PRO A 110 0.33 -17.77 -2.37
N VAL A 111 -0.26 -16.73 -1.77
CA VAL A 111 -1.68 -16.37 -1.95
C VAL A 111 -1.94 -15.94 -3.39
N ILE A 112 -1.10 -15.05 -3.93
CA ILE A 112 -1.22 -14.56 -5.30
C ILE A 112 -1.01 -15.69 -6.30
N LYS A 113 -0.03 -16.58 -6.08
CA LYS A 113 0.18 -17.75 -6.95
C LYS A 113 -1.10 -18.59 -7.07
N ALA A 114 -1.70 -18.96 -5.94
CA ALA A 114 -2.92 -19.77 -5.92
C ALA A 114 -4.13 -19.00 -6.50
N PHE A 115 -4.21 -17.69 -6.27
CA PHE A 115 -5.27 -16.85 -6.79
C PHE A 115 -5.18 -16.70 -8.31
N MET A 116 -3.99 -16.45 -8.87
CA MET A 116 -3.79 -16.34 -10.32
C MET A 116 -4.03 -17.64 -11.07
N GLN A 117 -3.78 -18.80 -10.43
CA GLN A 117 -4.14 -20.10 -10.99
C GLN A 117 -5.66 -20.30 -11.10
N ALA A 118 -6.42 -19.75 -10.15
CA ALA A 118 -7.90 -19.79 -10.18
C ALA A 118 -8.50 -18.73 -11.14
N HIS A 119 -7.76 -17.67 -11.42
CA HIS A 119 -8.22 -16.54 -12.26
C HIS A 119 -7.20 -16.22 -13.38
N PRO A 120 -6.98 -17.12 -14.36
CA PRO A 120 -5.92 -16.97 -15.36
C PRO A 120 -6.11 -15.80 -16.32
N GLN A 121 -7.34 -15.31 -16.47
CA GLN A 121 -7.66 -14.16 -17.34
C GLN A 121 -7.53 -12.81 -16.62
N LEU A 122 -7.32 -12.80 -15.29
CA LEU A 122 -7.26 -11.58 -14.50
C LEU A 122 -5.85 -11.00 -14.51
N GLN A 123 -5.72 -9.72 -14.87
CA GLN A 123 -4.45 -8.99 -14.74
C GLN A 123 -4.31 -8.46 -13.32
N LEU A 124 -3.31 -8.93 -12.58
CA LEU A 124 -3.01 -8.46 -11.24
C LEU A 124 -1.83 -7.49 -11.26
N ILE A 125 -2.00 -6.32 -10.63
CA ILE A 125 -0.96 -5.31 -10.48
C ILE A 125 -0.67 -5.12 -9.00
N LEU A 126 0.59 -5.30 -8.61
CA LEU A 126 1.09 -4.96 -7.29
C LEU A 126 1.69 -3.55 -7.30
N ARG A 127 1.13 -2.66 -6.49
CA ARG A 127 1.64 -1.32 -6.26
C ARG A 127 2.26 -1.26 -4.88
N GLN A 128 3.54 -0.92 -4.80
CA GLN A 128 4.28 -0.96 -3.54
C GLN A 128 4.57 0.45 -3.03
N GLY A 129 4.41 0.64 -1.71
CA GLY A 129 4.69 1.90 -1.03
C GLY A 129 4.69 1.74 0.49
N VAL A 130 4.90 2.83 1.21
CA VAL A 130 4.74 2.87 2.66
C VAL A 130 3.26 2.84 3.06
N PRO A 131 2.90 2.52 4.32
CA PRO A 131 1.50 2.37 4.74
C PRO A 131 0.60 3.55 4.42
N SER A 132 1.07 4.80 4.58
CA SER A 132 0.32 6.01 4.22
C SER A 132 -0.03 6.05 2.73
N MET A 133 0.93 5.76 1.85
CA MET A 133 0.71 5.70 0.40
C MET A 133 -0.28 4.60 0.03
N VAL A 134 -0.23 3.44 0.68
CA VAL A 134 -1.19 2.34 0.47
C VAL A 134 -2.60 2.82 0.81
N ALA A 135 -2.79 3.47 1.96
CA ALA A 135 -4.06 4.02 2.38
C ALA A 135 -4.58 5.10 1.40
N GLU A 136 -3.72 6.03 0.98
CA GLU A 136 -4.05 7.06 -0.01
C GLU A 136 -4.48 6.47 -1.35
N TRP A 137 -3.77 5.47 -1.89
CA TRP A 137 -4.11 4.84 -3.17
C TRP A 137 -5.46 4.13 -3.13
N VAL A 138 -5.79 3.50 -2.00
CA VAL A 138 -7.10 2.87 -1.80
C VAL A 138 -8.19 3.94 -1.66
N ALA A 139 -7.96 4.98 -0.86
CA ALA A 139 -8.90 6.09 -0.69
C ALA A 139 -9.19 6.82 -2.00
N ALA A 140 -8.13 7.09 -2.79
CA ALA A 140 -8.23 7.73 -4.10
C ALA A 140 -8.80 6.81 -5.20
N GLY A 141 -8.96 5.50 -4.94
CA GLY A 141 -9.44 4.53 -5.92
C GLY A 141 -8.38 4.09 -6.95
N SER A 142 -7.12 4.50 -6.80
CA SER A 142 -6.02 4.07 -7.68
C SER A 142 -5.48 2.67 -7.33
N ALA A 143 -5.95 2.09 -6.23
CA ALA A 143 -5.83 0.68 -5.90
C ALA A 143 -7.20 0.10 -5.50
N ASP A 144 -7.41 -1.16 -5.81
CA ASP A 144 -8.68 -1.85 -5.54
C ASP A 144 -8.80 -2.27 -4.08
N LEU A 145 -7.72 -2.72 -3.50
CA LEU A 145 -7.55 -3.02 -2.08
C LEU A 145 -6.12 -2.74 -1.66
N GLY A 146 -5.93 -2.51 -0.37
CA GLY A 146 -4.62 -2.39 0.24
C GLY A 146 -4.33 -3.54 1.19
N ILE A 147 -3.04 -3.84 1.40
CA ILE A 147 -2.57 -4.73 2.46
C ILE A 147 -1.35 -4.07 3.08
N SER A 148 -1.51 -3.58 4.30
CA SER A 148 -0.44 -2.89 5.01
C SER A 148 -0.60 -3.02 6.52
N GLY A 149 0.42 -2.63 7.26
CA GLY A 149 0.29 -2.30 8.66
C GLY A 149 -0.45 -0.99 8.87
N ARG A 150 -0.61 -0.60 10.13
CA ARG A 150 -1.29 0.64 10.50
C ARG A 150 -0.41 1.85 10.22
N SER A 151 -1.00 2.93 9.72
CA SER A 151 -0.39 4.26 9.64
C SER A 151 -1.00 5.16 10.72
N ASP A 152 -0.25 6.16 11.18
CA ASP A 152 -0.73 7.11 12.17
C ASP A 152 -1.77 8.07 11.55
N GLU A 153 -1.60 8.36 10.26
CA GLU A 153 -2.54 9.16 9.46
C GLU A 153 -3.30 8.25 8.49
N MET A 154 -4.61 8.16 8.68
CA MET A 154 -5.48 7.35 7.83
C MET A 154 -6.54 8.24 7.18
N PRO A 155 -6.68 8.19 5.85
CA PRO A 155 -7.77 8.88 5.17
C PRO A 155 -9.13 8.41 5.67
N ASP A 156 -10.09 9.33 5.73
CA ASP A 156 -11.49 8.98 5.98
C ASP A 156 -12.02 7.99 4.93
N ARG A 157 -13.07 7.27 5.30
CA ARG A 157 -13.78 6.30 4.43
C ARG A 157 -12.98 5.05 4.05
N LEU A 158 -12.00 4.68 4.86
CA LEU A 158 -11.37 3.37 4.76
C LEU A 158 -11.96 2.40 5.78
N MET A 159 -12.00 1.14 5.39
CA MET A 159 -12.33 0.00 6.23
C MET A 159 -11.10 -0.88 6.37
N PHE A 160 -10.87 -1.37 7.57
CA PHE A 160 -9.68 -2.14 7.93
C PHE A 160 -10.10 -3.52 8.44
N LEU A 161 -9.65 -4.56 7.74
CA LEU A 161 -9.92 -5.95 8.09
C LEU A 161 -8.63 -6.58 8.61
N PRO A 162 -8.47 -6.77 9.93
CA PRO A 162 -7.24 -7.32 10.49
C PRO A 162 -6.99 -8.77 10.05
N CYS A 163 -5.75 -9.08 9.66
CA CYS A 163 -5.26 -10.39 9.28
C CYS A 163 -4.69 -11.17 10.48
N ALA A 164 -3.90 -12.21 10.20
CA ALA A 164 -3.16 -12.94 11.22
C ALA A 164 -2.03 -12.09 11.81
N LYS A 165 -1.72 -12.30 13.09
CA LYS A 165 -0.60 -11.66 13.77
C LYS A 165 0.73 -12.17 13.22
N LEU A 166 1.68 -11.27 13.01
CA LEU A 166 3.05 -11.56 12.62
C LEU A 166 4.00 -11.19 13.77
N THR A 167 4.87 -12.09 14.12
CA THR A 167 5.91 -11.92 15.15
C THR A 167 7.22 -11.43 14.53
N ARG A 168 8.20 -11.11 15.39
CA ARG A 168 9.51 -10.62 14.98
C ARG A 168 10.61 -11.59 15.35
N SER A 169 11.65 -11.63 14.53
CA SER A 169 12.91 -12.33 14.80
C SER A 169 14.09 -11.36 14.74
N LEU A 170 15.09 -11.67 15.51
CA LEU A 170 16.41 -11.07 15.40
C LEU A 170 17.17 -11.77 14.29
N PHE A 171 17.63 -11.00 13.31
CA PHE A 171 18.47 -11.47 12.20
C PHE A 171 19.93 -11.12 12.50
N THR A 172 20.80 -12.11 12.40
CA THR A 172 22.23 -11.97 12.68
C THR A 172 23.06 -12.66 11.63
N PRO A 173 24.33 -12.30 11.43
CA PRO A 173 25.27 -13.13 10.69
C PRO A 173 25.34 -14.53 11.30
N LYS A 174 25.66 -15.52 10.49
CA LYS A 174 25.92 -16.89 10.98
C LYS A 174 27.07 -16.91 11.98
N GLY A 175 26.86 -17.58 13.14
CA GLY A 175 27.86 -17.67 14.17
C GLY A 175 27.92 -16.49 15.16
N HIS A 176 27.01 -15.54 15.05
CA HIS A 176 26.93 -14.36 15.93
C HIS A 176 26.76 -14.78 17.41
N PRO A 177 27.39 -14.06 18.37
CA PRO A 177 27.30 -14.41 19.79
C PRO A 177 25.89 -14.50 20.36
N LEU A 178 24.97 -13.62 19.93
CA LEU A 178 23.56 -13.61 20.35
C LEU A 178 22.81 -14.92 20.03
N LEU A 179 23.31 -15.76 19.13
CA LEU A 179 22.72 -17.07 18.82
C LEU A 179 22.91 -18.11 19.93
N ARG A 180 23.78 -17.85 20.90
CA ARG A 180 24.05 -18.73 22.05
C ARG A 180 23.22 -18.41 23.27
N GLU A 181 22.52 -17.26 23.25
CA GLU A 181 21.67 -16.82 24.35
C GLU A 181 20.35 -17.62 24.36
N ARG A 182 19.94 -18.06 25.55
CA ARG A 182 18.67 -18.82 25.73
C ARG A 182 17.44 -17.92 25.64
N ALA A 183 17.53 -16.71 26.15
CA ALA A 183 16.47 -15.70 26.09
C ALA A 183 17.13 -14.34 25.84
N LEU A 184 16.80 -13.73 24.72
CA LEU A 184 17.32 -12.43 24.34
C LEU A 184 16.57 -11.31 25.06
N THR A 185 17.30 -10.23 25.38
CA THR A 185 16.75 -8.99 25.93
C THR A 185 17.09 -7.83 24.99
N LEU A 186 16.32 -6.73 25.09
CA LEU A 186 16.60 -5.52 24.31
C LEU A 186 17.97 -4.93 24.65
N SER A 187 18.41 -5.02 25.90
CA SER A 187 19.73 -4.57 26.33
C SER A 187 20.85 -5.35 25.64
N GLN A 188 20.74 -6.68 25.55
CA GLN A 188 21.74 -7.51 24.83
C GLN A 188 21.78 -7.19 23.34
N ILE A 189 20.62 -6.96 22.71
CA ILE A 189 20.54 -6.60 21.29
C ILE A 189 21.15 -5.21 21.06
N SER A 190 20.88 -4.23 21.94
CA SER A 190 21.37 -2.86 21.82
C SER A 190 22.88 -2.71 21.99
N ALA A 191 23.56 -3.73 22.53
CA ALA A 191 25.02 -3.77 22.64
C ALA A 191 25.72 -3.96 21.28
N TYR A 192 24.97 -4.29 20.21
CA TYR A 192 25.49 -4.49 18.87
C TYR A 192 24.97 -3.42 17.91
N PRO A 193 25.71 -3.11 16.82
CA PRO A 193 25.23 -2.23 15.77
C PRO A 193 23.90 -2.73 15.22
N LEU A 194 22.89 -1.85 15.14
CA LEU A 194 21.57 -2.17 14.64
C LEU A 194 21.39 -1.65 13.22
N ILE A 195 20.95 -2.52 12.32
CA ILE A 195 20.43 -2.16 11.00
C ILE A 195 18.92 -2.13 11.11
N SER A 196 18.30 -0.97 10.93
CA SER A 196 16.88 -0.76 11.17
C SER A 196 16.09 -0.62 9.88
N LEU A 197 14.81 -0.96 9.95
CA LEU A 197 13.86 -0.41 8.98
C LEU A 197 13.64 1.07 9.26
N ASP A 198 13.39 1.84 8.19
CA ASP A 198 13.12 3.27 8.26
C ASP A 198 11.88 3.57 9.13
N THR A 199 11.89 4.69 9.84
CA THR A 199 10.78 5.13 10.72
C THR A 199 9.50 5.49 9.97
N ASN A 200 9.56 5.72 8.66
CA ASN A 200 8.36 5.83 7.82
C ASN A 200 7.63 4.49 7.63
N THR A 201 8.25 3.37 8.03
CA THR A 201 7.62 2.06 8.07
C THR A 201 7.06 1.75 9.45
N GLU A 202 5.99 0.99 9.54
CA GLU A 202 5.46 0.48 10.83
C GLU A 202 6.53 -0.36 11.55
N GLY A 203 7.28 -1.17 10.79
CA GLY A 203 8.33 -2.03 11.33
C GLY A 203 9.42 -1.27 12.06
N GLY A 204 9.94 -0.21 11.47
CA GLY A 204 10.96 0.65 12.08
C GLY A 204 10.45 1.33 13.34
N ARG A 205 9.25 1.95 13.28
CA ARG A 205 8.64 2.59 14.46
C ARG A 205 8.42 1.62 15.62
N THR A 206 7.88 0.44 15.35
CA THR A 206 7.61 -0.56 16.41
C THR A 206 8.89 -1.01 17.11
N VAL A 207 9.94 -1.27 16.33
CA VAL A 207 11.23 -1.72 16.89
C VAL A 207 11.85 -0.61 17.73
N LEU A 208 11.94 0.60 17.23
CA LEU A 208 12.58 1.71 17.96
C LEU A 208 11.80 2.11 19.20
N ARG A 209 10.45 2.10 19.15
CA ARG A 209 9.62 2.32 20.34
C ARG A 209 9.88 1.29 21.44
N ALA A 210 10.07 0.02 21.10
CA ALA A 210 10.34 -1.01 22.10
C ALA A 210 11.69 -0.76 22.81
N PHE A 211 12.74 -0.35 22.08
CA PHE A 211 14.01 0.03 22.68
C PHE A 211 13.87 1.27 23.57
N ASP A 212 13.14 2.29 23.13
CA ASP A 212 12.91 3.52 23.88
C ASP A 212 12.16 3.24 25.20
N HIS A 213 11.07 2.47 25.16
CA HIS A 213 10.32 2.07 26.35
C HIS A 213 11.15 1.24 27.34
N ALA A 214 12.13 0.48 26.85
CA ALA A 214 13.06 -0.28 27.70
C ALA A 214 14.25 0.55 28.20
N GLY A 215 14.33 1.84 27.86
CA GLY A 215 15.46 2.70 28.19
C GLY A 215 16.77 2.31 27.48
N CYS A 216 16.69 1.51 26.40
CA CYS A 216 17.84 1.07 25.62
C CYS A 216 18.05 2.00 24.42
N LYS A 217 19.30 2.33 24.11
CA LYS A 217 19.68 3.20 22.98
C LYS A 217 20.57 2.42 22.01
N PRO A 218 19.99 1.69 21.02
CA PRO A 218 20.80 0.97 20.05
C PRO A 218 21.54 1.95 19.12
N THR A 219 22.77 1.60 18.74
CA THR A 219 23.52 2.33 17.72
C THR A 219 23.02 1.93 16.35
N ILE A 220 22.25 2.78 15.68
CA ILE A 220 21.76 2.54 14.31
C ILE A 220 22.86 2.90 13.34
N VAL A 221 23.40 1.91 12.63
CA VAL A 221 24.49 2.09 11.65
C VAL A 221 23.98 2.21 10.21
N LEU A 222 22.76 1.72 9.94
CA LEU A 222 22.11 1.79 8.63
C LEU A 222 20.59 1.74 8.80
N SER A 223 19.88 2.48 7.96
CA SER A 223 18.43 2.44 7.86
C SER A 223 18.02 2.21 6.40
N ALA A 224 17.03 1.33 6.17
CA ALA A 224 16.45 1.05 4.85
C ALA A 224 14.94 0.78 4.95
N ILE A 225 14.22 0.98 3.85
CA ILE A 225 12.77 0.72 3.79
C ILE A 225 12.42 -0.75 3.48
N ASP A 226 13.40 -1.53 3.08
CA ASP A 226 13.27 -2.86 2.51
C ASP A 226 13.98 -3.91 3.37
N ALA A 227 13.26 -4.98 3.73
CA ALA A 227 13.81 -6.07 4.53
C ALA A 227 14.91 -6.87 3.82
N ASP A 228 14.87 -7.00 2.48
CA ASP A 228 15.92 -7.71 1.72
C ASP A 228 17.22 -6.90 1.72
N VAL A 229 17.12 -5.57 1.61
CA VAL A 229 18.27 -4.67 1.75
C VAL A 229 18.87 -4.80 3.17
N VAL A 230 18.02 -4.75 4.21
CA VAL A 230 18.47 -4.93 5.60
C VAL A 230 19.18 -6.28 5.77
N LYS A 231 18.61 -7.39 5.27
CA LYS A 231 19.22 -8.72 5.35
C LYS A 231 20.58 -8.79 4.67
N THR A 232 20.72 -8.13 3.52
CA THR A 232 22.00 -8.06 2.80
C THR A 232 23.10 -7.47 3.68
N TYR A 233 22.82 -6.37 4.35
CA TYR A 233 23.84 -5.75 5.23
C TYR A 233 24.06 -6.49 6.55
N VAL A 234 23.06 -7.24 7.03
CA VAL A 234 23.27 -8.21 8.12
C VAL A 234 24.21 -9.33 7.67
N GLU A 235 24.02 -9.89 6.47
CA GLU A 235 24.89 -10.94 5.93
C GLU A 235 26.33 -10.46 5.76
N LEU A 236 26.52 -9.20 5.37
CA LEU A 236 27.83 -8.55 5.26
C LEU A 236 28.47 -8.25 6.63
N GLY A 237 27.78 -8.51 7.75
CA GLY A 237 28.33 -8.35 9.10
C GLY A 237 28.32 -6.92 9.63
N LEU A 238 27.58 -5.98 9.03
CA LEU A 238 27.53 -4.58 9.49
C LEU A 238 26.78 -4.42 10.81
N GLY A 239 25.96 -5.40 11.20
CA GLY A 239 25.18 -5.37 12.41
C GLY A 239 24.11 -6.45 12.45
N VAL A 240 23.17 -6.30 13.38
CA VAL A 240 22.01 -7.18 13.55
C VAL A 240 20.73 -6.40 13.20
N ALA A 241 19.62 -7.10 12.91
CA ALA A 241 18.36 -6.45 12.60
C ALA A 241 17.19 -7.17 13.25
N VAL A 242 16.11 -6.43 13.55
CA VAL A 242 14.82 -6.99 13.99
C VAL A 242 13.81 -6.80 12.87
N LEU A 243 13.37 -7.92 12.27
CA LEU A 243 12.42 -7.94 11.16
C LEU A 243 11.25 -8.87 11.49
N LEU A 244 10.19 -8.83 10.66
CA LEU A 244 9.12 -9.83 10.75
C LEU A 244 9.68 -11.22 10.49
N SER A 245 9.27 -12.20 11.30
CA SER A 245 9.77 -13.58 11.23
C SER A 245 9.55 -14.21 9.85
N VAL A 246 8.49 -13.82 9.14
CA VAL A 246 8.18 -14.26 7.78
C VAL A 246 9.23 -13.84 6.74
N ALA A 247 10.09 -12.86 7.06
CA ALA A 247 11.16 -12.43 6.16
C ALA A 247 12.36 -13.40 6.14
N TYR A 248 12.41 -14.40 7.02
CA TYR A 248 13.46 -15.40 7.02
C TYR A 248 13.13 -16.57 6.10
N GLU A 249 13.94 -16.76 5.07
CA GLU A 249 13.82 -17.86 4.11
C GLU A 249 15.07 -18.76 4.21
N ARG A 250 15.01 -19.84 5.00
CA ARG A 250 16.16 -20.69 5.35
C ARG A 250 17.02 -21.11 4.16
N ASP A 251 16.38 -21.40 3.03
CA ASP A 251 17.11 -21.87 1.83
C ASP A 251 17.83 -20.75 1.07
N ARG A 252 17.37 -19.50 1.22
CA ARG A 252 17.95 -18.32 0.58
C ARG A 252 18.91 -17.59 1.52
N ASP A 253 18.57 -17.50 2.78
CA ASP A 253 19.29 -16.74 3.82
C ASP A 253 20.40 -17.58 4.46
N ARG A 254 21.30 -18.13 3.64
CA ARG A 254 22.31 -19.09 4.11
C ARG A 254 23.38 -18.47 5.01
N GLY A 255 23.72 -17.19 4.79
CA GLY A 255 24.70 -16.43 5.55
C GLY A 255 24.19 -15.83 6.85
N ILE A 256 22.86 -15.80 7.05
CA ILE A 256 22.23 -15.23 8.25
C ILE A 256 21.45 -16.30 9.04
N ARG A 257 21.10 -15.93 10.28
CA ARG A 257 20.22 -16.71 11.16
C ARG A 257 19.16 -15.81 11.76
N ALA A 258 17.97 -16.37 11.98
CA ALA A 258 16.88 -15.69 12.66
C ALA A 258 16.55 -16.41 13.97
N VAL A 259 16.42 -15.63 15.05
CA VAL A 259 16.02 -16.11 16.37
C VAL A 259 14.72 -15.40 16.74
N ASP A 260 13.73 -16.14 17.24
CA ASP A 260 12.46 -15.54 17.68
C ASP A 260 12.70 -14.59 18.85
N VAL A 261 12.21 -13.38 18.69
CA VAL A 261 12.19 -12.33 19.73
C VAL A 261 10.80 -11.71 19.86
N GLY A 262 9.75 -12.47 19.49
CA GLY A 262 8.37 -12.02 19.55
C GLY A 262 7.93 -11.57 20.93
N HIS A 263 8.53 -12.09 21.99
CA HIS A 263 8.27 -11.68 23.39
C HIS A 263 8.76 -10.27 23.72
N LEU A 264 9.65 -9.67 22.92
CA LEU A 264 10.21 -8.33 23.13
C LEU A 264 9.43 -7.24 22.39
N PHE A 265 8.58 -7.61 21.45
CA PHE A 265 7.93 -6.66 20.54
C PHE A 265 6.44 -6.94 20.41
N GLU A 266 5.65 -5.89 20.29
CA GLU A 266 4.25 -6.05 19.92
C GLU A 266 4.12 -6.73 18.56
N PRO A 267 3.20 -7.71 18.43
CA PRO A 267 2.96 -8.36 17.14
C PRO A 267 2.37 -7.36 16.13
N THR A 268 2.85 -7.41 14.91
CA THR A 268 2.27 -6.66 13.81
C THR A 268 1.01 -7.37 13.31
N VAL A 269 -0.08 -6.62 13.13
CA VAL A 269 -1.33 -7.12 12.56
C VAL A 269 -1.56 -6.45 11.21
N PRO A 270 -1.16 -7.08 10.09
CA PRO A 270 -1.50 -6.57 8.77
C PRO A 270 -3.01 -6.42 8.63
N GLN A 271 -3.44 -5.47 7.82
CA GLN A 271 -4.84 -5.21 7.57
C GLN A 271 -5.10 -5.20 6.07
N VAL A 272 -6.19 -5.82 5.65
CA VAL A 272 -6.76 -5.53 4.34
C VAL A 272 -7.47 -4.19 4.45
N VAL A 273 -7.09 -3.27 3.58
CA VAL A 273 -7.62 -1.90 3.52
C VAL A 273 -8.56 -1.81 2.34
N LEU A 274 -9.79 -1.42 2.58
CA LEU A 274 -10.83 -1.26 1.57
C LEU A 274 -11.43 0.14 1.67
N ARG A 275 -11.89 0.68 0.56
CA ARG A 275 -12.68 1.91 0.56
C ARG A 275 -14.14 1.58 0.89
N GLN A 276 -14.71 2.31 1.83
CA GLN A 276 -16.13 2.18 2.17
C GLN A 276 -17.01 2.52 0.97
N GLY A 277 -18.12 1.80 0.84
CA GLY A 277 -19.06 1.97 -0.28
C GLY A 277 -18.58 1.43 -1.63
N LYS A 278 -17.40 0.79 -1.67
CA LYS A 278 -16.89 0.14 -2.88
C LYS A 278 -17.64 -1.16 -3.15
N TYR A 279 -18.00 -1.38 -4.42
CA TYR A 279 -18.41 -2.70 -4.88
C TYR A 279 -17.23 -3.67 -4.85
N LEU A 280 -17.40 -4.81 -4.21
CA LEU A 280 -16.42 -5.87 -4.17
C LEU A 280 -16.83 -6.99 -5.12
N SER A 281 -15.97 -7.30 -6.09
CA SER A 281 -16.16 -8.40 -7.01
C SER A 281 -16.04 -9.76 -6.31
N ARG A 282 -16.57 -10.82 -6.92
CA ARG A 282 -16.41 -12.20 -6.40
C ARG A 282 -14.94 -12.55 -6.21
N SER A 283 -14.10 -12.19 -7.16
CA SER A 283 -12.65 -12.41 -7.09
C SER A 283 -11.98 -11.65 -5.94
N MET A 284 -12.46 -10.43 -5.62
CA MET A 284 -11.96 -9.68 -4.46
C MET A 284 -12.33 -10.34 -3.14
N TYR A 285 -13.57 -10.81 -2.96
CA TYR A 285 -13.96 -11.56 -1.77
C TYR A 285 -13.10 -12.80 -1.59
N GLU A 286 -12.87 -13.56 -2.67
CA GLU A 286 -12.02 -14.74 -2.63
C GLU A 286 -10.58 -14.42 -2.25
N LEU A 287 -10.01 -13.37 -2.83
CA LEU A 287 -8.65 -12.92 -2.50
C LEU A 287 -8.55 -12.49 -1.03
N ILE A 288 -9.50 -11.71 -0.53
CA ILE A 288 -9.54 -11.28 0.87
C ILE A 288 -9.61 -12.50 1.81
N GLN A 289 -10.46 -13.47 1.50
CA GLN A 289 -10.60 -14.68 2.30
C GLN A 289 -9.33 -15.55 2.28
N ARG A 290 -8.59 -15.59 1.16
CA ARG A 290 -7.28 -16.27 1.07
C ARG A 290 -6.20 -15.56 1.91
N ILE A 291 -6.24 -14.23 2.00
CA ILE A 291 -5.30 -13.44 2.81
C ILE A 291 -5.64 -13.54 4.30
N ALA A 292 -6.93 -13.51 4.62
CA ALA A 292 -7.43 -13.47 6.00
C ALA A 292 -8.71 -14.32 6.10
N SER A 293 -8.54 -15.62 6.34
CA SER A 293 -9.58 -16.65 6.27
C SER A 293 -10.82 -16.39 7.13
N LYS A 294 -10.68 -15.61 8.20
CA LYS A 294 -11.82 -15.21 9.05
C LYS A 294 -12.80 -14.25 8.35
N TRP A 295 -12.37 -13.56 7.30
CA TRP A 295 -13.18 -12.61 6.56
C TRP A 295 -13.93 -13.30 5.42
N THR A 296 -15.04 -13.94 5.78
CA THR A 296 -16.01 -14.45 4.80
C THR A 296 -16.75 -13.30 4.13
N ARG A 297 -17.40 -13.56 3.00
CA ARG A 297 -18.23 -12.55 2.31
C ARG A 297 -19.24 -11.91 3.25
N SER A 298 -19.99 -12.72 4.01
CA SER A 298 -20.99 -12.23 4.96
C SER A 298 -20.36 -11.34 6.06
N ALA A 299 -19.19 -11.72 6.60
CA ALA A 299 -18.50 -10.91 7.60
C ALA A 299 -18.06 -9.54 7.04
N ILE A 300 -17.56 -9.52 5.81
CA ILE A 300 -17.16 -8.27 5.12
C ILE A 300 -18.37 -7.39 4.87
N GLU A 301 -19.47 -7.95 4.36
CA GLU A 301 -20.70 -7.21 4.08
C GLU A 301 -21.31 -6.62 5.36
N THR A 302 -21.27 -7.36 6.46
CA THR A 302 -21.70 -6.84 7.78
C THR A 302 -20.85 -5.66 8.23
N GLU A 303 -19.53 -5.76 8.10
CA GLU A 303 -18.61 -4.67 8.51
C GLU A 303 -18.78 -3.42 7.62
N LEU A 304 -19.03 -3.61 6.32
CA LEU A 304 -19.34 -2.51 5.39
C LEU A 304 -20.62 -1.76 5.79
N GLN A 305 -21.67 -2.49 6.24
CA GLN A 305 -22.92 -1.88 6.69
C GLN A 305 -22.76 -1.11 7.99
N VAL A 306 -22.03 -1.67 8.96
CA VAL A 306 -21.77 -1.04 10.27
C VAL A 306 -20.91 0.21 10.12
N GLY A 307 -19.88 0.18 9.27
CA GLY A 307 -19.04 1.33 8.97
C GLY A 307 -19.83 2.49 8.36
N GLY A 308 -20.74 2.20 7.42
CA GLY A 308 -21.64 3.18 6.82
C GLY A 308 -22.65 3.82 7.80
N ALA A 309 -23.10 3.07 8.81
CA ALA A 309 -24.03 3.57 9.82
C ALA A 309 -23.34 4.50 10.85
N ARG A 310 -22.08 4.23 11.20
CA ARG A 310 -21.31 5.10 12.12
C ARG A 310 -21.03 6.47 11.54
N GLN A 311 -20.74 6.57 10.24
CA GLN A 311 -20.50 7.87 9.58
C GLN A 311 -21.77 8.74 9.45
N ARG A 312 -22.94 8.15 9.22
CA ARG A 312 -24.19 8.93 9.16
C ARG A 312 -24.54 9.58 10.51
N ARG A 313 -24.06 9.02 11.62
CA ARG A 313 -24.26 9.57 12.99
C ARG A 313 -23.22 10.64 13.37
N SER A 314 -22.07 10.69 12.71
CA SER A 314 -21.03 11.72 12.96
C SER A 314 -21.18 12.94 12.05
N SER A 315 -22.05 12.86 11.04
CA SER A 315 -22.33 13.94 10.05
C SER A 315 -23.70 14.62 10.28
N ALA A 316 -24.43 14.21 11.31
CA ALA A 316 -25.69 14.80 11.80
C ALA A 316 -25.46 15.44 13.17
#